data_5f1a0a16ebe956481ae955b3e9fb3bb0
#
_entry.id   5f1a0a16ebe956481ae955b3e9fb3bb0
#
_cell.length_a   1.000
_cell.length_b   1.000
_cell.length_c   1.000
_cell.angle_alpha   90.00
_cell.angle_beta   90.00
_cell.angle_gamma   90.00
#
_symmetry.space_group_name_H-M   'P 1'
#
loop_
_entity.id
_entity.type
_entity.pdbx_description
1 polymer ?
#
loop_
_entity_poly.entity_id
_entity_poly.type
_entity_poly.pdbx_seq_one_letter_code
_entity_poly.pdbx_strand_id
1 'polypeptide(L)'
;MKIFASLLALALLTLSTFADDGPIRHVVHFKFKTDATPEQIQKITAEFAALKTKIPVVASLEWGRNVSPEGLSKGFDYCWIVSFKSAKDRDAYLVDPAHKAFVALLKPVLDEALVVDFVPEK
;
A
#
# COMPACT_ATOMS: atom_id res chain seq x y z
N MET A 1 -0.98 61.72 -5.43
CA MET A 1 -1.74 60.65 -4.83
C MET A 1 -1.28 59.33 -5.44
N LYS A 2 -0.60 58.56 -4.66
CA LYS A 2 0.00 57.33 -5.16
C LYS A 2 -0.94 56.19 -4.81
N ILE A 3 -1.51 55.60 -5.82
CA ILE A 3 -2.32 54.39 -5.66
C ILE A 3 -1.34 53.24 -5.63
N PHE A 4 -1.13 52.71 -4.44
CA PHE A 4 -0.45 51.44 -4.32
C PHE A 4 -1.46 50.36 -4.65
N ALA A 5 -1.44 49.90 -5.88
CA ALA A 5 -2.01 48.62 -6.18
C ALA A 5 -1.18 47.61 -5.42
N SER A 6 -1.62 47.20 -4.28
CA SER A 6 -1.14 45.96 -3.69
C SER A 6 -1.50 44.88 -4.65
N LEU A 7 -0.57 44.55 -5.48
CA LEU A 7 -0.55 43.22 -6.09
C LEU A 7 -0.39 42.27 -4.92
N LEU A 8 -1.52 41.86 -4.39
CA LEU A 8 -1.62 40.67 -3.65
C LEU A 8 -1.25 39.57 -4.68
N ALA A 9 0.01 39.27 -4.74
CA ALA A 9 0.42 38.05 -5.37
C ALA A 9 -0.24 36.94 -4.55
N LEU A 10 -1.42 36.58 -4.96
CA LEU A 10 -2.01 35.35 -4.56
C LEU A 10 -1.05 34.32 -5.10
N ALA A 11 -0.07 33.95 -4.31
CA ALA A 11 0.64 32.73 -4.53
C ALA A 11 -0.45 31.67 -4.45
N LEU A 12 -1.03 31.34 -5.60
CA LEU A 12 -1.72 30.11 -5.75
C LEU A 12 -0.66 29.07 -5.44
N LEU A 13 -0.66 28.64 -4.20
CA LEU A 13 -0.19 27.32 -3.89
C LEU A 13 -1.11 26.39 -4.67
N THR A 14 -0.75 26.16 -5.90
CA THR A 14 -1.15 24.94 -6.56
C THR A 14 -0.47 23.87 -5.75
N LEU A 15 -1.16 23.42 -4.73
CA LEU A 15 -0.93 22.10 -4.20
C LEU A 15 -0.91 21.21 -5.41
N SER A 16 0.29 20.81 -5.79
CA SER A 16 0.41 19.89 -6.90
C SER A 16 -0.26 18.59 -6.44
N THR A 17 -1.48 18.41 -6.89
CA THR A 17 -2.22 17.16 -6.75
C THR A 17 -1.65 16.06 -7.62
N PHE A 18 -0.43 16.24 -8.18
CA PHE A 18 0.23 15.28 -9.05
C PHE A 18 0.37 13.90 -8.41
N ALA A 19 0.53 13.85 -7.08
CA ALA A 19 0.59 12.60 -6.34
C ALA A 19 -0.77 11.89 -6.30
N ASP A 20 -1.90 12.63 -6.43
CA ASP A 20 -3.25 12.07 -6.33
C ASP A 20 -3.82 11.63 -7.67
N ASP A 21 -3.24 12.09 -8.79
CA ASP A 21 -3.77 11.86 -10.12
C ASP A 21 -3.23 10.60 -10.79
N GLY A 22 -2.17 10.02 -10.26
CA GLY A 22 -1.56 8.83 -10.83
C GLY A 22 -1.99 7.55 -10.15
N PRO A 23 -1.82 6.41 -10.84
CA PRO A 23 -2.04 5.12 -10.24
C PRO A 23 -1.03 4.89 -9.11
N ILE A 24 -1.46 4.16 -8.09
CA ILE A 24 -0.61 3.80 -6.94
C ILE A 24 -0.29 2.32 -7.00
N ARG A 25 0.97 1.99 -6.78
CA ARG A 25 1.42 0.64 -6.45
C ARG A 25 1.73 0.61 -4.97
N HIS A 26 0.97 -0.16 -4.24
CA HIS A 26 1.12 -0.39 -2.80
C HIS A 26 1.87 -1.70 -2.65
N VAL A 27 3.16 -1.61 -2.31
CA VAL A 27 4.06 -2.76 -2.26
C VAL A 27 4.26 -3.13 -0.80
N VAL A 28 3.85 -4.34 -0.46
CA VAL A 28 3.86 -4.84 0.93
C VAL A 28 4.75 -6.06 1.00
N HIS A 29 5.60 -6.10 2.01
CA HIS A 29 6.45 -7.25 2.29
C HIS A 29 6.22 -7.70 3.72
N PHE A 30 6.10 -9.01 3.93
CA PHE A 30 5.95 -9.57 5.26
C PHE A 30 7.15 -10.42 5.65
N LYS A 31 7.55 -10.25 6.90
CA LYS A 31 8.36 -11.18 7.65
C LYS A 31 7.48 -11.75 8.75
N PHE A 32 7.22 -13.04 8.70
CA PHE A 32 6.44 -13.73 9.72
C PHE A 32 7.31 -14.08 10.93
N LYS A 33 6.68 -14.19 12.10
CA LYS A 33 7.35 -14.70 13.29
C LYS A 33 7.87 -16.11 13.04
N THR A 34 8.99 -16.47 13.68
CA THR A 34 9.62 -17.78 13.48
C THR A 34 8.74 -18.94 13.94
N ASP A 35 7.83 -18.70 14.87
CA ASP A 35 6.87 -19.68 15.38
C ASP A 35 5.54 -19.69 14.62
N ALA A 36 5.39 -18.85 13.60
CA ALA A 36 4.21 -18.91 12.74
C ALA A 36 4.17 -20.24 11.99
N THR A 37 3.07 -20.95 12.10
CA THR A 37 2.91 -22.25 11.43
C THR A 37 2.61 -22.09 9.94
N PRO A 38 2.91 -23.11 9.11
CA PRO A 38 2.55 -23.08 7.70
C PRO A 38 1.04 -22.82 7.48
N GLU A 39 0.18 -23.35 8.32
CA GLU A 39 -1.27 -23.17 8.23
C GLU A 39 -1.67 -21.73 8.53
N GLN A 40 -1.04 -21.11 9.52
CA GLN A 40 -1.28 -19.71 9.83
C GLN A 40 -0.85 -18.81 8.67
N ILE A 41 0.31 -19.04 8.10
CA ILE A 41 0.82 -18.27 6.96
C ILE A 41 -0.09 -18.45 5.75
N GLN A 42 -0.52 -19.68 5.47
CA GLN A 42 -1.43 -19.96 4.36
C GLN A 42 -2.77 -19.21 4.54
N LYS A 43 -3.30 -19.16 5.76
CA LYS A 43 -4.50 -18.40 6.05
C LYS A 43 -4.30 -16.91 5.75
N ILE A 44 -3.19 -16.34 6.19
CA ILE A 44 -2.90 -14.92 5.93
C ILE A 44 -2.78 -14.65 4.43
N THR A 45 -2.06 -15.48 3.69
CA THR A 45 -1.91 -15.26 2.25
C THR A 45 -3.24 -15.38 1.52
N ALA A 46 -4.09 -16.31 1.90
CA ALA A 46 -5.43 -16.48 1.31
C ALA A 46 -6.34 -15.30 1.65
N GLU A 47 -6.32 -14.84 2.89
CA GLU A 47 -7.17 -13.71 3.34
C GLU A 47 -6.71 -12.40 2.71
N PHE A 48 -5.41 -12.19 2.54
CA PHE A 48 -4.91 -11.01 1.84
C PHE A 48 -5.37 -11.04 0.36
N ALA A 49 -5.16 -12.16 -0.31
CA ALA A 49 -5.57 -12.30 -1.71
C ALA A 49 -7.07 -12.05 -1.89
N ALA A 50 -7.89 -12.44 -0.93
CA ALA A 50 -9.34 -12.24 -0.97
C ALA A 50 -9.75 -10.77 -0.91
N LEU A 51 -8.88 -9.87 -0.47
CA LEU A 51 -9.20 -8.44 -0.42
C LEU A 51 -9.46 -7.85 -1.81
N LYS A 52 -8.90 -8.44 -2.85
CA LYS A 52 -9.17 -8.03 -4.23
C LYS A 52 -10.67 -8.05 -4.55
N THR A 53 -11.38 -9.06 -4.08
CA THR A 53 -12.82 -9.19 -4.34
C THR A 53 -13.67 -8.52 -3.26
N LYS A 54 -13.15 -8.38 -2.05
CA LYS A 54 -13.89 -7.77 -0.94
C LYS A 54 -13.89 -6.25 -0.99
N ILE A 55 -12.86 -5.64 -1.59
CA ILE A 55 -12.70 -4.18 -1.61
C ILE A 55 -12.68 -3.70 -3.06
N PRO A 56 -13.78 -3.11 -3.55
CA PRO A 56 -13.93 -2.80 -4.97
C PRO A 56 -12.89 -1.83 -5.54
N VAL A 57 -12.29 -0.96 -4.72
CA VAL A 57 -11.27 -0.01 -5.20
C VAL A 57 -9.93 -0.66 -5.50
N VAL A 58 -9.73 -1.92 -5.13
CA VAL A 58 -8.52 -2.66 -5.52
C VAL A 58 -8.59 -2.96 -7.01
N ALA A 59 -7.73 -2.32 -7.79
CA ALA A 59 -7.68 -2.52 -9.23
C ALA A 59 -7.02 -3.84 -9.59
N SER A 60 -5.93 -4.20 -8.91
CA SER A 60 -5.27 -5.49 -9.06
C SER A 60 -4.52 -5.84 -7.79
N LEU A 61 -4.30 -7.13 -7.60
CA LEU A 61 -3.52 -7.64 -6.49
C LEU A 61 -2.80 -8.90 -6.97
N GLU A 62 -1.48 -8.91 -6.80
CA GLU A 62 -0.68 -10.10 -7.04
C GLU A 62 0.32 -10.25 -5.92
N TRP A 63 0.77 -11.47 -5.70
CA TRP A 63 1.70 -11.76 -4.64
C TRP A 63 2.54 -12.99 -4.94
N GLY A 64 3.62 -13.12 -4.22
CA GLY A 64 4.48 -14.28 -4.33
C GLY A 64 5.49 -14.35 -3.20
N ARG A 65 6.26 -15.42 -3.21
CA ARG A 65 7.37 -15.62 -2.30
C ARG A 65 8.66 -15.15 -2.93
N ASN A 66 9.60 -14.71 -2.09
CA ASN A 66 10.93 -14.36 -2.55
C ASN A 66 11.60 -15.55 -3.24
N VAL A 67 12.10 -15.31 -4.44
CA VAL A 67 12.90 -16.27 -5.22
C VAL A 67 14.23 -15.66 -5.66
N SER A 68 14.61 -14.50 -5.09
CA SER A 68 15.87 -13.85 -5.44
C SER A 68 17.06 -14.66 -4.90
N PRO A 69 18.06 -14.96 -5.73
CA PRO A 69 19.26 -15.67 -5.29
C PRO A 69 20.27 -14.77 -4.59
N GLU A 70 20.01 -13.45 -4.49
CA GLU A 70 20.99 -12.49 -3.97
C GLU A 70 21.17 -12.54 -2.45
N GLY A 71 20.20 -13.10 -1.71
CA GLY A 71 20.26 -13.13 -0.25
C GLY A 71 20.04 -11.77 0.41
N LEU A 72 19.26 -10.87 -0.22
CA LEU A 72 19.08 -9.49 0.22
C LEU A 72 17.64 -9.17 0.68
N SER A 73 16.81 -10.18 0.87
CA SER A 73 15.40 -9.96 1.25
C SER A 73 15.23 -9.52 2.70
N LYS A 74 16.25 -9.65 3.54
CA LYS A 74 16.18 -9.31 4.97
C LYS A 74 15.09 -10.08 5.73
N GLY A 75 14.70 -11.25 5.22
CA GLY A 75 13.61 -12.06 5.80
C GLY A 75 12.21 -11.64 5.36
N PHE A 76 12.08 -10.61 4.53
CA PHE A 76 10.80 -10.20 3.94
C PHE A 76 10.50 -11.06 2.72
N ASP A 77 10.14 -12.32 2.95
CA ASP A 77 10.07 -13.33 1.89
C ASP A 77 8.68 -13.46 1.25
N TYR A 78 7.71 -12.65 1.66
CA TYR A 78 6.38 -12.59 1.09
C TYR A 78 6.13 -11.18 0.58
N CYS A 79 5.83 -11.05 -0.71
CA CYS A 79 5.69 -9.78 -1.37
C CYS A 79 4.33 -9.65 -2.05
N TRP A 80 3.72 -8.49 -1.93
CA TRP A 80 2.39 -8.17 -2.45
C TRP A 80 2.45 -6.87 -3.21
N ILE A 81 1.78 -6.82 -4.36
CA ILE A 81 1.56 -5.57 -5.08
C ILE A 81 0.07 -5.38 -5.21
N VAL A 82 -0.45 -4.36 -4.52
CA VAL A 82 -1.85 -3.95 -4.62
C VAL A 82 -1.89 -2.65 -5.41
N SER A 83 -2.64 -2.63 -6.50
CA SER A 83 -2.70 -1.49 -7.39
C SER A 83 -4.03 -0.77 -7.25
N PHE A 84 -3.97 0.57 -7.29
CA PHE A 84 -5.13 1.45 -7.22
C PHE A 84 -5.07 2.46 -8.36
N LYS A 85 -6.22 2.95 -8.80
CA LYS A 85 -6.28 4.00 -9.82
C LYS A 85 -5.76 5.34 -9.31
N SER A 86 -5.84 5.57 -7.99
CA SER A 86 -5.51 6.85 -7.37
C SER A 86 -5.12 6.69 -5.92
N ALA A 87 -4.50 7.72 -5.35
CA ALA A 87 -4.23 7.80 -3.92
C ALA A 87 -5.52 7.79 -3.09
N LYS A 88 -6.60 8.37 -3.63
CA LYS A 88 -7.90 8.36 -2.97
C LYS A 88 -8.42 6.94 -2.79
N ASP A 89 -8.30 6.11 -3.81
CA ASP A 89 -8.72 4.71 -3.74
C ASP A 89 -7.86 3.92 -2.75
N ARG A 90 -6.55 4.14 -2.74
CA ARG A 90 -5.66 3.54 -1.74
C ARG A 90 -6.08 3.94 -0.32
N ASP A 91 -6.39 5.20 -0.09
CA ASP A 91 -6.82 5.68 1.23
C ASP A 91 -8.14 5.04 1.66
N ALA A 92 -9.08 4.89 0.73
CA ALA A 92 -10.34 4.18 0.98
C ALA A 92 -10.09 2.71 1.37
N TYR A 93 -9.14 2.05 0.71
CA TYR A 93 -8.73 0.69 1.02
C TYR A 93 -8.19 0.57 2.45
N LEU A 94 -7.32 1.49 2.86
CA LEU A 94 -6.68 1.43 4.17
C LEU A 94 -7.68 1.52 5.33
N VAL A 95 -8.81 2.21 5.15
CA VAL A 95 -9.84 2.36 6.18
C VAL A 95 -11.02 1.41 5.98
N ASP A 96 -11.02 0.60 4.95
CA ASP A 96 -12.09 -0.35 4.68
C ASP A 96 -12.17 -1.39 5.81
N PRO A 97 -13.37 -1.72 6.30
CA PRO A 97 -13.51 -2.72 7.36
C PRO A 97 -12.89 -4.08 7.03
N ALA A 98 -12.91 -4.50 5.76
CA ALA A 98 -12.28 -5.76 5.36
C ALA A 98 -10.76 -5.71 5.49
N HIS A 99 -10.13 -4.57 5.16
CA HIS A 99 -8.71 -4.37 5.38
C HIS A 99 -8.35 -4.40 6.88
N LYS A 100 -9.14 -3.71 7.69
CA LYS A 100 -8.93 -3.69 9.15
C LYS A 100 -9.06 -5.08 9.76
N ALA A 101 -10.03 -5.86 9.31
CA ALA A 101 -10.21 -7.24 9.77
C ALA A 101 -9.01 -8.11 9.38
N PHE A 102 -8.50 -7.94 8.17
CA PHE A 102 -7.29 -8.63 7.73
C PHE A 102 -6.09 -8.27 8.62
N VAL A 103 -5.86 -6.99 8.89
CA VAL A 103 -4.75 -6.54 9.75
C VAL A 103 -4.84 -7.15 11.14
N ALA A 104 -6.05 -7.30 11.69
CA ALA A 104 -6.26 -7.95 12.98
C ALA A 104 -5.86 -9.43 12.95
N LEU A 105 -6.10 -10.14 11.85
CA LEU A 105 -5.64 -11.52 11.68
C LEU A 105 -4.13 -11.62 11.52
N LEU A 106 -3.52 -10.63 10.87
CA LEU A 106 -2.10 -10.60 10.58
C LEU A 106 -1.24 -10.38 11.82
N LYS A 107 -1.67 -9.47 12.70
CA LYS A 107 -0.86 -9.02 13.85
C LYS A 107 -0.26 -10.15 14.70
N PRO A 108 -0.99 -11.21 15.06
CA PRO A 108 -0.41 -12.26 15.91
C PRO A 108 0.75 -13.03 15.30
N VAL A 109 0.85 -13.06 13.97
CA VAL A 109 1.84 -13.89 13.24
C VAL A 109 2.90 -13.06 12.52
N LEU A 110 2.71 -11.74 12.46
CA LEU A 110 3.63 -10.84 11.78
C LEU A 110 4.78 -10.44 12.72
N ASP A 111 6.02 -10.58 12.26
CA ASP A 111 7.18 -9.98 12.89
C ASP A 111 7.35 -8.53 12.44
N GLU A 112 7.51 -8.31 11.13
CA GLU A 112 7.66 -6.99 10.53
C GLU A 112 6.95 -6.92 9.19
N ALA A 113 6.47 -5.72 8.87
CA ALA A 113 6.00 -5.37 7.54
C ALA A 113 6.83 -4.23 6.98
N LEU A 114 7.09 -4.29 5.67
CA LEU A 114 7.69 -3.18 4.92
C LEU A 114 6.68 -2.77 3.85
N VAL A 115 6.24 -1.52 3.91
CA VAL A 115 5.24 -0.99 2.99
C VAL A 115 5.81 0.22 2.29
N VAL A 116 5.82 0.18 0.96
CA VAL A 116 6.26 1.29 0.12
C VAL A 116 5.23 1.50 -0.97
N ASP A 117 4.80 2.73 -1.13
CA ASP A 117 3.90 3.11 -2.21
C ASP A 117 4.65 3.96 -3.22
N PHE A 118 4.34 3.75 -4.50
CA PHE A 118 4.88 4.62 -5.54
C PHE A 118 3.86 4.86 -6.65
N VAL A 119 4.02 6.01 -7.30
CA VAL A 119 3.40 6.29 -8.59
C VAL A 119 4.41 5.89 -9.65
N PRO A 120 4.04 5.03 -10.63
CA PRO A 120 5.01 4.63 -11.66
C PRO A 120 5.60 5.84 -12.38
N GLU A 121 6.92 5.90 -12.42
CA GLU A 121 7.65 6.90 -13.19
C GLU A 121 7.54 6.60 -14.68
N LYS A 122 7.59 7.65 -15.49
CA LYS A 122 7.53 7.54 -16.95
C LYS A 122 8.94 7.53 -17.55
#